data_b1f298bdc466a346d0697df3534a6fed
#
_entry.id   b1f298bdc466a346d0697df3534a6fed
#
_cell.length_a   1.000
_cell.length_b   1.000
_cell.length_c   1.000
_cell.angle_alpha   90.00
_cell.angle_beta   90.00
_cell.angle_gamma   90.00
#
_symmetry.space_group_name_H-M   'P 1'
#
loop_
_entity.id
_entity.type
_entity.pdbx_description
1 polymer ?
#
loop_
_entity_poly.entity_id
_entity_poly.type
_entity_poly.pdbx_seq_one_letter_code
_entity_poly.pdbx_strand_id
1 'polypeptide(L)'
;MKIKTIMLGGAAFAMSATAALAEDMTIVSWGGAYTASQQAAYHDPYSAKTGVNIINDASSGEAVAKLRAMSEAGNITWDVVDVVAADALRLCDEGLALEIDADTQLADAPDGTKAKDDFGDLMVNECFIPQIVYSTTFGYRKDLVGSTAPTSVCSVFDTAAYPGKRALEKRPINNMEWALMCDGVAKADVYDVLATDEGQARAFAKLDTIKGDVIWWSAGADTPQLLADGEVIMGSTYNGRLFALIEEQGQNVGMLWDGQVFDLDGWIIPAGLSDERKARALDYVYFATDTQRLADQAKYISYGPARKSSAPLVSKHATLGIDMAPHMPTDPNNAKNTLLYNYSFWADYRDDIDAKFQAWLAK
;
A
#
# COMPACT_ATOMS: atom_id res chain seq x y z
N MET A 1 -67.49 -9.04 60.44
CA MET A 1 -66.78 -9.81 59.40
C MET A 1 -65.84 -8.84 58.70
N LYS A 2 -64.52 -8.82 59.03
CA LYS A 2 -63.51 -7.88 58.51
C LYS A 2 -62.73 -8.58 57.39
N ILE A 3 -62.84 -8.08 56.18
CA ILE A 3 -62.10 -8.55 55.01
C ILE A 3 -60.76 -7.85 55.04
N LYS A 4 -59.65 -8.65 55.09
CA LYS A 4 -58.29 -8.15 54.94
C LYS A 4 -57.92 -8.22 53.45
N THR A 5 -57.66 -7.05 52.88
CA THR A 5 -57.09 -6.93 51.52
C THR A 5 -55.57 -7.08 51.61
N ILE A 6 -55.02 -8.09 50.89
CA ILE A 6 -53.59 -8.31 50.74
C ILE A 6 -53.16 -7.58 49.45
N MET A 7 -52.32 -6.55 49.57
CA MET A 7 -51.63 -5.94 48.44
C MET A 7 -50.37 -6.76 48.12
N LEU A 8 -50.32 -7.38 46.93
CA LEU A 8 -49.09 -7.94 46.36
C LEU A 8 -48.35 -6.77 45.68
N GLY A 9 -47.23 -6.37 46.25
CA GLY A 9 -46.30 -5.45 45.62
C GLY A 9 -45.42 -6.20 44.57
N GLY A 10 -45.68 -5.98 43.29
CA GLY A 10 -44.82 -6.45 42.20
C GLY A 10 -43.60 -5.53 42.08
N ALA A 11 -42.41 -6.04 42.41
CA ALA A 11 -41.14 -5.40 42.13
C ALA A 11 -40.81 -5.58 40.64
N ALA A 12 -40.98 -4.52 39.85
CA ALA A 12 -40.48 -4.51 38.47
C ALA A 12 -38.97 -4.32 38.47
N PHE A 13 -38.22 -5.37 38.13
CA PHE A 13 -36.80 -5.29 37.84
C PHE A 13 -36.65 -4.58 36.50
N ALA A 14 -36.28 -3.29 36.51
CA ALA A 14 -35.83 -2.57 35.32
C ALA A 14 -34.41 -3.10 34.98
N MET A 15 -34.31 -3.98 33.97
CA MET A 15 -33.04 -4.26 33.31
C MET A 15 -32.60 -3.01 32.57
N SER A 16 -31.69 -2.26 33.18
CA SER A 16 -30.96 -1.20 32.46
C SER A 16 -30.04 -1.89 31.45
N ALA A 17 -30.47 -1.92 30.19
CA ALA A 17 -29.57 -2.23 29.09
C ALA A 17 -28.58 -1.06 29.02
N THR A 18 -27.38 -1.23 29.54
CA THR A 18 -26.26 -0.35 29.24
C THR A 18 -25.98 -0.54 27.76
N ALA A 19 -26.39 0.44 26.93
CA ALA A 19 -25.90 0.54 25.57
C ALA A 19 -24.35 0.63 25.70
N ALA A 20 -23.64 -0.42 25.33
CA ALA A 20 -22.22 -0.34 25.12
C ALA A 20 -22.02 0.73 24.05
N LEU A 21 -21.38 1.84 24.39
CA LEU A 21 -20.93 2.80 23.41
C LEU A 21 -20.00 2.04 22.47
N ALA A 22 -20.25 2.16 21.16
CA ALA A 22 -19.33 1.63 20.16
C ALA A 22 -17.96 2.24 20.45
N GLU A 23 -16.95 1.38 20.59
CA GLU A 23 -15.58 1.84 20.80
C GLU A 23 -14.99 2.28 19.45
N ASP A 24 -14.38 3.48 19.43
CA ASP A 24 -13.71 3.98 18.26
C ASP A 24 -12.33 3.35 18.10
N MET A 25 -11.95 3.04 16.86
CA MET A 25 -10.61 2.60 16.47
C MET A 25 -10.16 3.38 15.23
N THR A 26 -9.03 4.07 15.35
CA THR A 26 -8.47 4.85 14.23
C THR A 26 -7.49 4.00 13.44
N ILE A 27 -7.82 3.76 12.16
CA ILE A 27 -6.95 3.08 11.21
C ILE A 27 -6.45 4.08 10.18
N VAL A 28 -5.14 4.17 10.06
CA VAL A 28 -4.46 5.06 9.11
C VAL A 28 -4.20 4.32 7.80
N SER A 29 -4.44 4.99 6.68
CA SER A 29 -4.31 4.41 5.34
C SER A 29 -3.90 5.49 4.31
N TRP A 30 -3.81 5.10 3.04
CA TRP A 30 -3.35 5.95 1.92
C TRP A 30 -4.46 6.73 1.19
N GLY A 31 -5.70 6.61 1.65
CA GLY A 31 -6.85 7.30 1.04
C GLY A 31 -7.29 6.73 -0.32
N GLY A 32 -8.32 7.35 -0.88
CA GLY A 32 -8.87 7.04 -2.20
C GLY A 32 -9.32 5.59 -2.38
N ALA A 33 -9.12 5.03 -3.56
CA ALA A 33 -9.53 3.66 -3.91
C ALA A 33 -8.89 2.60 -2.99
N TYR A 34 -7.68 2.83 -2.49
CA TYR A 34 -7.02 1.91 -1.59
C TYR A 34 -7.76 1.78 -0.26
N THR A 35 -8.01 2.90 0.44
CA THR A 35 -8.80 2.87 1.68
C THR A 35 -10.22 2.36 1.43
N ALA A 36 -10.84 2.66 0.29
CA ALA A 36 -12.15 2.12 -0.06
C ALA A 36 -12.13 0.59 -0.20
N SER A 37 -11.06 0.00 -0.75
CA SER A 37 -10.89 -1.45 -0.82
C SER A 37 -10.73 -2.09 0.55
N GLN A 38 -10.00 -1.45 1.46
CA GLN A 38 -9.87 -1.88 2.86
C GLN A 38 -11.21 -1.76 3.61
N GLN A 39 -11.95 -0.67 3.39
CA GLN A 39 -13.27 -0.48 3.96
C GLN A 39 -14.18 -1.66 3.62
N ALA A 40 -14.25 -2.04 2.35
CA ALA A 40 -15.10 -3.13 1.88
C ALA A 40 -14.64 -4.52 2.33
N ALA A 41 -13.32 -4.77 2.34
CA ALA A 41 -12.77 -6.10 2.65
C ALA A 41 -12.61 -6.36 4.15
N TYR A 42 -12.30 -5.33 4.94
CA TYR A 42 -11.89 -5.46 6.33
C TYR A 42 -12.76 -4.65 7.30
N HIS A 43 -12.89 -3.33 7.11
CA HIS A 43 -13.45 -2.42 8.11
C HIS A 43 -14.93 -2.68 8.32
N ASP A 44 -15.76 -2.67 7.25
CA ASP A 44 -17.19 -2.93 7.36
C ASP A 44 -17.49 -4.33 7.90
N PRO A 45 -16.84 -5.42 7.42
CA PRO A 45 -17.02 -6.76 8.00
C PRO A 45 -16.59 -6.85 9.47
N TYR A 46 -15.51 -6.18 9.87
CA TYR A 46 -15.05 -6.17 11.26
C TYR A 46 -16.01 -5.40 12.16
N SER A 47 -16.43 -4.19 11.75
CA SER A 47 -17.41 -3.39 12.46
C SER A 47 -18.75 -4.13 12.62
N ALA A 48 -19.20 -4.81 11.57
CA ALA A 48 -20.42 -5.63 11.62
C ALA A 48 -20.31 -6.81 12.60
N LYS A 49 -19.11 -7.41 12.74
CA LYS A 49 -18.85 -8.52 13.64
C LYS A 49 -18.74 -8.09 15.11
N THR A 50 -18.08 -6.95 15.38
CA THR A 50 -17.64 -6.55 16.72
C THR A 50 -18.40 -5.38 17.32
N GLY A 51 -19.03 -4.55 16.48
CA GLY A 51 -19.63 -3.28 16.89
C GLY A 51 -18.62 -2.14 17.02
N VAL A 52 -17.32 -2.36 16.79
CA VAL A 52 -16.28 -1.33 16.81
C VAL A 52 -16.52 -0.34 15.65
N ASN A 53 -16.48 0.96 15.95
CA ASN A 53 -16.55 2.00 14.94
C ASN A 53 -15.14 2.32 14.41
N ILE A 54 -14.89 2.10 13.12
CA ILE A 54 -13.60 2.38 12.50
C ILE A 54 -13.59 3.78 11.91
N ILE A 55 -12.60 4.57 12.34
CA ILE A 55 -12.31 5.91 11.84
C ILE A 55 -11.12 5.81 10.90
N ASN A 56 -11.33 6.16 9.62
CA ASN A 56 -10.24 6.20 8.64
C ASN A 56 -9.50 7.54 8.70
N ASP A 57 -8.17 7.48 8.76
CA ASP A 57 -7.25 8.62 8.60
C ASP A 57 -6.39 8.40 7.35
N ALA A 58 -6.29 9.38 6.45
CA ALA A 58 -5.54 9.25 5.20
C ALA A 58 -4.11 9.83 5.30
N SER A 59 -3.43 9.58 6.42
CA SER A 59 -2.13 10.18 6.74
C SER A 59 -0.94 9.23 6.64
N SER A 60 -1.05 8.05 6.00
CA SER A 60 0.06 7.08 5.90
C SER A 60 1.35 7.66 5.35
N GLY A 61 1.27 8.59 4.39
CA GLY A 61 2.45 9.28 3.85
C GLY A 61 3.25 10.10 4.88
N GLU A 62 2.66 10.42 6.02
CA GLU A 62 3.29 11.17 7.10
C GLU A 62 3.49 10.32 8.36
N ALA A 63 3.27 9.00 8.28
CA ALA A 63 3.16 8.11 9.44
C ALA A 63 4.40 8.17 10.35
N VAL A 64 5.60 8.10 9.79
CA VAL A 64 6.86 8.12 10.58
C VAL A 64 6.96 9.41 11.39
N ALA A 65 6.77 10.57 10.76
CA ALA A 65 6.89 11.85 11.43
C ALA A 65 5.80 12.06 12.51
N LYS A 66 4.57 11.67 12.20
CA LYS A 66 3.43 11.79 13.15
C LYS A 66 3.57 10.85 14.34
N LEU A 67 3.99 9.60 14.13
CA LEU A 67 4.20 8.64 15.22
C LEU A 67 5.34 9.08 16.15
N ARG A 68 6.44 9.63 15.61
CA ARG A 68 7.49 10.24 16.43
C ARG A 68 6.93 11.36 17.31
N ALA A 69 6.21 12.31 16.73
CA ALA A 69 5.60 13.42 17.48
C ALA A 69 4.58 12.95 18.52
N MET A 70 3.74 11.97 18.20
CA MET A 70 2.78 11.38 19.16
C MET A 70 3.47 10.66 20.30
N SER A 71 4.56 9.93 20.03
CA SER A 71 5.36 9.23 21.04
C SER A 71 6.06 10.23 21.97
N GLU A 72 6.68 11.29 21.44
CA GLU A 72 7.28 12.34 22.23
C GLU A 72 6.26 13.07 23.11
N ALA A 73 5.05 13.27 22.61
CA ALA A 73 3.95 13.87 23.40
C ALA A 73 3.30 12.91 24.39
N GLY A 74 3.64 11.61 24.38
CA GLY A 74 3.00 10.58 25.20
C GLY A 74 1.51 10.40 24.90
N ASN A 75 1.05 10.70 23.68
CA ASN A 75 -0.34 10.66 23.29
C ASN A 75 -0.50 10.03 21.89
N ILE A 76 -0.60 8.71 21.83
CA ILE A 76 -0.83 7.95 20.61
C ILE A 76 -2.33 7.94 20.29
N THR A 77 -2.74 8.56 19.18
CA THR A 77 -4.15 8.65 18.75
C THR A 77 -4.54 7.62 17.70
N TRP A 78 -3.58 6.94 17.09
CA TRP A 78 -3.77 5.90 16.08
C TRP A 78 -3.72 4.51 16.69
N ASP A 79 -4.48 3.55 16.16
CA ASP A 79 -4.52 2.16 16.64
C ASP A 79 -3.81 1.18 15.73
N VAL A 80 -4.03 1.34 14.40
CA VAL A 80 -3.38 0.55 13.35
C VAL A 80 -2.96 1.50 12.23
N VAL A 81 -1.75 1.33 11.74
CA VAL A 81 -1.19 2.25 10.73
C VAL A 81 -0.66 1.45 9.54
N ASP A 82 -1.22 1.73 8.38
CA ASP A 82 -0.79 1.18 7.11
C ASP A 82 0.45 1.93 6.62
N VAL A 83 1.53 1.21 6.34
CA VAL A 83 2.82 1.77 5.95
C VAL A 83 3.49 0.88 4.90
N VAL A 84 4.37 1.47 4.09
CA VAL A 84 5.29 0.69 3.26
C VAL A 84 6.33 -0.02 4.14
N ALA A 85 6.84 -1.15 3.67
CA ALA A 85 7.76 -1.98 4.44
C ALA A 85 9.02 -1.23 4.92
N ALA A 86 9.57 -0.31 4.12
CA ALA A 86 10.72 0.50 4.53
C ALA A 86 10.43 1.42 5.73
N ASP A 87 9.24 2.00 5.80
CA ASP A 87 8.82 2.82 6.94
C ASP A 87 8.53 1.94 8.17
N ALA A 88 8.02 0.72 7.98
CA ALA A 88 7.86 -0.25 9.07
C ALA A 88 9.21 -0.66 9.69
N LEU A 89 10.25 -0.88 8.88
CA LEU A 89 11.61 -1.13 9.37
C LEU A 89 12.08 0.02 10.28
N ARG A 90 11.96 1.26 9.82
CA ARG A 90 12.35 2.44 10.61
C ARG A 90 11.57 2.58 11.90
N LEU A 91 10.25 2.40 11.86
CA LEU A 91 9.39 2.50 13.04
C LEU A 91 9.68 1.39 14.06
N CYS A 92 10.04 0.20 13.60
CA CYS A 92 10.45 -0.91 14.44
C CYS A 92 11.80 -0.61 15.14
N ASP A 93 12.82 -0.21 14.38
CA ASP A 93 14.15 0.13 14.90
C ASP A 93 14.12 1.29 15.91
N GLU A 94 13.21 2.22 15.74
CA GLU A 94 12.98 3.34 16.66
C GLU A 94 12.11 2.96 17.87
N GLY A 95 11.61 1.73 17.97
CA GLY A 95 10.73 1.28 19.04
C GLY A 95 9.34 1.96 19.04
N LEU A 96 8.90 2.47 17.88
CA LEU A 96 7.61 3.15 17.69
C LEU A 96 6.50 2.20 17.25
N ALA A 97 6.83 0.98 16.84
CA ALA A 97 5.91 -0.08 16.48
C ALA A 97 6.01 -1.25 17.45
N LEU A 98 4.90 -1.95 17.65
CA LEU A 98 4.81 -3.14 18.46
C LEU A 98 5.37 -4.35 17.71
N GLU A 99 6.22 -5.14 18.35
CA GLU A 99 6.62 -6.46 17.87
C GLU A 99 5.44 -7.44 17.89
N ILE A 100 5.26 -8.17 16.80
CA ILE A 100 4.18 -9.13 16.59
C ILE A 100 4.75 -10.55 16.48
N ASP A 101 4.31 -11.44 17.33
CA ASP A 101 4.51 -12.88 17.14
C ASP A 101 3.44 -13.40 16.16
N ALA A 102 3.82 -13.54 14.91
CA ALA A 102 2.90 -13.92 13.84
C ALA A 102 2.23 -15.27 14.09
N ASP A 103 2.92 -16.24 14.70
CA ASP A 103 2.41 -17.60 14.91
C ASP A 103 1.36 -17.69 16.03
N THR A 104 1.27 -16.68 16.89
CA THR A 104 0.30 -16.65 18.00
C THR A 104 -0.69 -15.50 17.92
N GLN A 105 -0.37 -14.44 17.17
CA GLN A 105 -1.17 -13.21 17.09
C GLN A 105 -1.83 -12.98 15.73
N LEU A 106 -1.50 -13.77 14.72
CA LEU A 106 -2.18 -13.77 13.42
C LEU A 106 -2.84 -15.13 13.16
N ALA A 107 -3.88 -15.15 12.31
CA ALA A 107 -4.59 -16.38 11.98
C ALA A 107 -3.72 -17.34 11.16
N ASP A 108 -3.74 -18.63 11.48
CA ASP A 108 -3.16 -19.67 10.61
C ASP A 108 -3.92 -19.76 9.28
N ALA A 109 -3.28 -20.26 8.23
CA ALA A 109 -3.95 -20.59 6.99
C ALA A 109 -4.96 -21.73 7.18
N PRO A 110 -5.98 -21.88 6.31
CA PRO A 110 -7.02 -22.92 6.47
C PRO A 110 -6.50 -24.36 6.47
N ASP A 111 -5.33 -24.61 5.90
CA ASP A 111 -4.66 -25.92 5.91
C ASP A 111 -3.79 -26.17 7.15
N GLY A 112 -3.73 -25.21 8.08
CA GLY A 112 -2.93 -25.25 9.30
C GLY A 112 -1.52 -24.70 9.15
N THR A 113 -1.13 -24.18 7.98
CA THR A 113 0.15 -23.48 7.80
C THR A 113 0.19 -22.26 8.70
N LYS A 114 1.28 -22.10 9.45
CA LYS A 114 1.46 -20.96 10.34
C LYS A 114 1.52 -19.64 9.59
N ALA A 115 1.04 -18.56 10.21
CA ALA A 115 1.01 -17.25 9.59
C ALA A 115 2.38 -16.82 9.09
N LYS A 116 3.43 -17.02 9.88
CA LYS A 116 4.82 -16.70 9.50
C LYS A 116 5.25 -17.41 8.21
N ASP A 117 4.95 -18.69 8.05
CA ASP A 117 5.31 -19.48 6.87
C ASP A 117 4.46 -19.11 5.66
N ASP A 118 3.19 -18.76 5.88
CA ASP A 118 2.25 -18.38 4.82
C ASP A 118 2.59 -17.01 4.25
N PHE A 119 3.00 -16.04 5.07
CA PHE A 119 3.56 -14.76 4.61
C PHE A 119 4.98 -14.92 4.05
N GLY A 120 5.80 -15.78 4.68
CA GLY A 120 7.19 -16.03 4.28
C GLY A 120 8.04 -14.77 4.33
N ASP A 121 8.86 -14.55 3.29
CA ASP A 121 9.82 -13.44 3.20
C ASP A 121 9.16 -12.05 3.14
N LEU A 122 7.84 -11.97 3.02
CA LEU A 122 7.13 -10.70 3.06
C LEU A 122 7.02 -10.13 4.48
N MET A 123 7.24 -10.94 5.51
CA MET A 123 7.42 -10.45 6.88
C MET A 123 8.84 -9.92 7.06
N VAL A 124 9.07 -8.68 6.65
CA VAL A 124 10.41 -8.05 6.61
C VAL A 124 11.03 -7.85 7.99
N ASN A 125 10.21 -7.74 9.03
CA ASN A 125 10.61 -7.76 10.45
C ASN A 125 9.41 -8.16 11.33
N GLU A 126 9.63 -8.19 12.64
CA GLU A 126 8.63 -8.56 13.65
C GLU A 126 7.55 -7.50 13.91
N CYS A 127 7.72 -6.25 13.44
CA CYS A 127 6.71 -5.21 13.61
C CYS A 127 5.78 -5.07 12.40
N PHE A 128 6.16 -5.62 11.24
CA PHE A 128 5.42 -5.46 10.00
C PHE A 128 4.44 -6.60 9.76
N ILE A 129 3.19 -6.27 9.54
CA ILE A 129 2.11 -7.22 9.22
C ILE A 129 1.75 -7.02 7.74
N PRO A 130 2.26 -7.87 6.84
CA PRO A 130 2.05 -7.70 5.40
C PRO A 130 0.57 -7.79 5.02
N GLN A 131 0.13 -6.91 4.12
CA GLN A 131 -1.23 -6.89 3.61
C GLN A 131 -1.27 -7.18 2.11
N ILE A 132 -0.57 -6.36 1.33
CA ILE A 132 -0.58 -6.44 -0.13
C ILE A 132 0.83 -6.38 -0.73
N VAL A 133 0.94 -6.94 -1.93
CA VAL A 133 2.01 -6.67 -2.89
C VAL A 133 1.44 -5.75 -3.96
N TYR A 134 2.05 -4.59 -4.15
CA TYR A 134 1.71 -3.68 -5.23
C TYR A 134 2.91 -3.43 -6.14
N SER A 135 2.71 -2.76 -7.25
CA SER A 135 3.82 -2.32 -8.07
C SER A 135 3.67 -0.86 -8.49
N THR A 136 4.80 -0.17 -8.57
CA THR A 136 4.90 1.07 -9.30
C THR A 136 5.30 0.74 -10.73
N THR A 137 4.50 1.21 -11.69
CA THR A 137 4.67 0.94 -13.12
C THR A 137 4.19 2.12 -13.95
N PHE A 138 4.18 1.99 -15.27
CA PHE A 138 3.78 3.06 -16.19
C PHE A 138 2.43 2.79 -16.85
N GLY A 139 1.57 3.82 -16.86
CA GLY A 139 0.47 3.93 -17.82
C GLY A 139 0.92 4.68 -19.07
N TYR A 140 0.33 4.36 -20.22
CA TYR A 140 0.56 5.09 -21.48
C TYR A 140 -0.74 5.29 -22.26
N ARG A 141 -0.87 6.42 -22.93
CA ARG A 141 -2.00 6.74 -23.82
C ARG A 141 -1.83 6.00 -25.13
N LYS A 142 -2.72 5.03 -25.40
CA LYS A 142 -2.67 4.20 -26.61
C LYS A 142 -2.80 5.02 -27.89
N ASP A 143 -3.51 6.14 -27.87
CA ASP A 143 -3.74 7.05 -28.99
C ASP A 143 -2.63 8.10 -29.17
N LEU A 144 -1.77 8.32 -28.18
CA LEU A 144 -0.71 9.34 -28.22
C LEU A 144 0.70 8.76 -28.40
N VAL A 145 0.93 7.50 -28.10
CA VAL A 145 2.25 6.84 -28.28
C VAL A 145 2.55 6.41 -29.71
N GLY A 146 1.70 6.78 -30.68
CA GLY A 146 1.87 6.41 -32.08
C GLY A 146 1.42 4.98 -32.39
N SER A 147 1.95 4.39 -33.44
CA SER A 147 1.53 3.07 -33.95
C SER A 147 2.12 1.89 -33.17
N THR A 148 3.16 2.12 -32.38
CA THR A 148 3.88 1.08 -31.63
C THR A 148 3.77 1.34 -30.15
N ALA A 149 3.10 0.45 -29.44
CA ALA A 149 2.99 0.54 -27.98
C ALA A 149 4.38 0.32 -27.32
N PRO A 150 4.67 1.04 -26.20
CA PRO A 150 5.89 0.78 -25.44
C PRO A 150 5.87 -0.63 -24.85
N THR A 151 6.99 -1.33 -24.95
CA THR A 151 7.15 -2.70 -24.42
C THR A 151 8.24 -2.80 -23.37
N SER A 152 9.02 -1.73 -23.15
CA SER A 152 10.07 -1.65 -22.15
C SER A 152 9.94 -0.38 -21.34
N VAL A 153 10.28 -0.43 -20.07
CA VAL A 153 10.36 0.75 -19.19
C VAL A 153 11.30 1.80 -19.77
N CYS A 154 12.32 1.40 -20.53
CA CYS A 154 13.26 2.32 -21.17
C CYS A 154 12.62 3.15 -22.32
N SER A 155 11.43 2.78 -22.79
CA SER A 155 10.64 3.63 -23.70
C SER A 155 10.29 4.99 -23.08
N VAL A 156 10.25 5.08 -21.75
CA VAL A 156 10.02 6.34 -21.02
C VAL A 156 11.14 7.35 -21.30
N PHE A 157 12.37 6.88 -21.48
CA PHE A 157 13.55 7.69 -21.75
C PHE A 157 13.79 7.94 -23.25
N ASP A 158 13.04 7.29 -24.13
CA ASP A 158 13.16 7.48 -25.59
C ASP A 158 12.16 8.55 -26.07
N THR A 159 12.57 9.81 -25.97
CA THR A 159 11.76 10.95 -26.41
C THR A 159 11.68 11.09 -27.93
N ALA A 160 12.57 10.41 -28.67
CA ALA A 160 12.56 10.41 -30.13
C ALA A 160 11.49 9.44 -30.69
N ALA A 161 11.42 8.23 -30.14
CA ALA A 161 10.38 7.26 -30.53
C ALA A 161 9.00 7.62 -29.95
N TYR A 162 8.98 8.21 -28.76
CA TYR A 162 7.75 8.59 -28.05
C TYR A 162 7.79 10.08 -27.66
N PRO A 163 7.53 10.99 -28.59
CA PRO A 163 7.55 12.43 -28.31
C PRO A 163 6.34 12.85 -27.45
N GLY A 164 6.57 13.64 -26.42
CA GLY A 164 5.54 14.14 -25.51
C GLY A 164 6.00 14.15 -24.04
N LYS A 165 5.15 14.63 -23.16
CA LYS A 165 5.46 14.73 -21.73
C LYS A 165 5.28 13.40 -21.00
N ARG A 166 6.02 13.27 -19.89
CA ARG A 166 5.95 12.16 -18.93
C ARG A 166 5.45 12.68 -17.59
N ALA A 167 4.84 11.80 -16.79
CA ALA A 167 4.59 12.04 -15.38
C ALA A 167 5.47 11.13 -14.55
N LEU A 168 6.29 11.69 -13.65
CA LEU A 168 7.12 10.94 -12.71
C LEU A 168 6.88 11.45 -11.28
N GLU A 169 7.06 10.59 -10.31
CA GLU A 169 6.94 10.98 -8.91
C GLU A 169 8.08 11.91 -8.49
N LYS A 170 7.77 12.93 -7.68
CA LYS A 170 8.73 13.94 -7.23
C LYS A 170 9.60 13.42 -6.06
N ARG A 171 10.15 12.23 -6.23
CA ARG A 171 11.09 11.58 -5.30
C ARG A 171 12.05 10.67 -6.07
N PRO A 172 13.21 10.29 -5.48
CA PRO A 172 14.21 9.47 -6.17
C PRO A 172 13.76 8.02 -6.36
N ILE A 173 13.01 7.47 -5.41
CA ILE A 173 12.53 6.08 -5.40
C ILE A 173 11.83 5.74 -6.71
N ASN A 174 12.16 4.60 -7.28
CA ASN A 174 11.75 4.08 -8.58
C ASN A 174 12.38 4.84 -9.77
N ASN A 175 12.47 6.17 -9.72
CA ASN A 175 13.02 6.96 -10.82
C ASN A 175 14.51 6.69 -11.04
N MET A 176 15.29 6.56 -9.96
CA MET A 176 16.73 6.29 -10.06
C MET A 176 17.00 4.85 -10.45
N GLU A 177 16.19 3.89 -9.99
CA GLU A 177 16.27 2.50 -10.39
C GLU A 177 16.01 2.34 -11.89
N TRP A 178 14.92 2.92 -12.40
CA TRP A 178 14.64 2.90 -13.84
C TRP A 178 15.70 3.61 -14.66
N ALA A 179 16.23 4.73 -14.17
CA ALA A 179 17.32 5.44 -14.83
C ALA A 179 18.56 4.55 -14.98
N LEU A 180 18.99 3.85 -13.92
CA LEU A 180 20.12 2.93 -13.96
C LEU A 180 19.85 1.73 -14.87
N MET A 181 18.69 1.10 -14.76
CA MET A 181 18.29 -0.01 -15.64
C MET A 181 18.35 0.42 -17.12
N CYS A 182 17.89 1.63 -17.42
CA CYS A 182 17.90 2.17 -18.79
C CYS A 182 19.22 2.82 -19.21
N ASP A 183 20.19 2.91 -18.29
CA ASP A 183 21.59 3.23 -18.56
C ASP A 183 22.47 1.96 -18.65
N GLY A 184 21.83 0.78 -18.70
CA GLY A 184 22.50 -0.50 -18.93
C GLY A 184 23.03 -1.21 -17.66
N VAL A 185 22.61 -0.76 -16.46
CA VAL A 185 22.90 -1.50 -15.23
C VAL A 185 22.00 -2.73 -15.15
N ALA A 186 22.59 -3.89 -14.90
CA ALA A 186 21.80 -5.10 -14.71
C ALA A 186 20.90 -4.97 -13.47
N LYS A 187 19.66 -5.47 -13.56
CA LYS A 187 18.67 -5.37 -12.51
C LYS A 187 19.17 -5.82 -11.13
N ALA A 188 19.98 -6.89 -11.10
CA ALA A 188 20.56 -7.41 -9.86
C ALA A 188 21.55 -6.44 -9.18
N ASP A 189 22.17 -5.55 -9.97
CA ASP A 189 23.25 -4.67 -9.49
C ASP A 189 22.74 -3.23 -9.20
N VAL A 190 21.44 -2.96 -9.42
CA VAL A 190 20.89 -1.60 -9.35
C VAL A 190 21.16 -0.95 -8.00
N TYR A 191 20.92 -1.64 -6.91
CA TYR A 191 21.08 -1.08 -5.56
C TYR A 191 22.55 -0.96 -5.14
N ASP A 192 23.41 -1.92 -5.57
CA ASP A 192 24.85 -1.83 -5.32
C ASP A 192 25.46 -0.62 -6.05
N VAL A 193 25.02 -0.35 -7.27
CA VAL A 193 25.43 0.83 -8.04
C VAL A 193 24.86 2.10 -7.39
N LEU A 194 23.58 2.10 -7.02
CA LEU A 194 22.90 3.26 -6.41
C LEU A 194 23.46 3.64 -5.03
N ALA A 195 24.07 2.69 -4.32
CA ALA A 195 24.76 2.95 -3.05
C ALA A 195 26.02 3.84 -3.21
N THR A 196 26.50 4.05 -4.43
CA THR A 196 27.70 4.84 -4.71
C THR A 196 27.36 6.22 -5.25
N ASP A 197 28.18 7.23 -4.94
CA ASP A 197 28.03 8.59 -5.51
C ASP A 197 28.12 8.58 -7.04
N GLU A 198 28.97 7.72 -7.63
CA GLU A 198 29.10 7.56 -9.07
C GLU A 198 27.82 6.99 -9.69
N GLY A 199 27.23 5.98 -9.07
CA GLY A 199 25.96 5.38 -9.53
C GLY A 199 24.81 6.37 -9.43
N GLN A 200 24.74 7.14 -8.34
CA GLN A 200 23.75 8.21 -8.20
C GLN A 200 23.92 9.29 -9.29
N ALA A 201 25.16 9.70 -9.58
CA ALA A 201 25.45 10.63 -10.66
C ALA A 201 25.02 10.10 -12.04
N ARG A 202 25.23 8.80 -12.32
CA ARG A 202 24.73 8.14 -13.54
C ARG A 202 23.21 8.19 -13.64
N ALA A 203 22.51 7.86 -12.55
CA ALA A 203 21.06 7.92 -12.50
C ALA A 203 20.53 9.33 -12.80
N PHE A 204 21.11 10.36 -12.17
CA PHE A 204 20.76 11.76 -12.45
C PHE A 204 21.04 12.15 -13.89
N ALA A 205 22.20 11.77 -14.46
CA ALA A 205 22.54 12.04 -15.85
C ALA A 205 21.52 11.40 -16.82
N LYS A 206 21.02 10.21 -16.50
CA LYS A 206 19.96 9.57 -17.30
C LYS A 206 18.63 10.30 -17.16
N LEU A 207 18.25 10.71 -15.95
CA LEU A 207 17.04 11.51 -15.71
C LEU A 207 17.12 12.90 -16.39
N ASP A 208 18.30 13.51 -16.49
CA ASP A 208 18.51 14.78 -17.18
C ASP A 208 18.08 14.70 -18.67
N THR A 209 18.16 13.51 -19.29
CA THR A 209 17.75 13.33 -20.71
C THR A 209 16.28 13.58 -20.96
N ILE A 210 15.43 13.50 -19.90
CA ILE A 210 13.99 13.69 -20.01
C ILE A 210 13.44 14.77 -19.07
N LYS A 211 14.25 15.32 -18.17
CA LYS A 211 13.83 16.24 -17.10
C LYS A 211 12.94 17.38 -17.57
N GLY A 212 13.24 17.97 -18.75
CA GLY A 212 12.48 19.06 -19.35
C GLY A 212 11.08 18.67 -19.84
N ASP A 213 10.84 17.37 -20.04
CA ASP A 213 9.58 16.79 -20.52
C ASP A 213 8.80 16.10 -19.39
N VAL A 214 9.20 16.29 -18.12
CA VAL A 214 8.54 15.63 -16.97
C VAL A 214 7.63 16.61 -16.24
N ILE A 215 6.40 16.17 -16.00
CA ILE A 215 5.50 16.72 -14.98
C ILE A 215 5.73 15.92 -13.69
N TRP A 216 6.23 16.58 -12.67
CA TRP A 216 6.55 15.96 -11.38
C TRP A 216 5.33 15.96 -10.48
N TRP A 217 4.80 14.77 -10.17
CA TRP A 217 3.65 14.62 -9.29
C TRP A 217 4.04 14.29 -7.84
N SER A 218 3.14 14.57 -6.92
CA SER A 218 3.32 14.28 -5.48
C SER A 218 2.21 13.43 -4.89
N ALA A 219 1.06 13.34 -5.55
CA ALA A 219 -0.05 12.50 -5.14
C ALA A 219 -0.31 11.40 -6.18
N GLY A 220 -0.46 10.15 -5.73
CA GLY A 220 -0.65 9.01 -6.64
C GLY A 220 -1.87 9.09 -7.55
N ALA A 221 -2.81 10.01 -7.29
CA ALA A 221 -3.96 10.30 -8.14
C ALA A 221 -3.63 11.25 -9.32
N ASP A 222 -2.49 11.94 -9.29
CA ASP A 222 -2.15 12.96 -10.28
C ASP A 222 -1.90 12.31 -11.66
N THR A 223 -1.09 11.25 -11.73
CA THR A 223 -0.78 10.58 -13.00
C THR A 223 -2.00 10.02 -13.71
N PRO A 224 -2.95 9.31 -13.06
CA PRO A 224 -4.19 8.90 -13.72
C PRO A 224 -4.94 10.08 -14.35
N GLN A 225 -5.02 11.22 -13.66
CA GLN A 225 -5.68 12.41 -14.21
C GLN A 225 -4.92 12.99 -15.41
N LEU A 226 -3.59 13.15 -15.31
CA LEU A 226 -2.75 13.64 -16.40
C LEU A 226 -2.83 12.75 -17.65
N LEU A 227 -2.94 11.42 -17.47
CA LEU A 227 -3.16 10.48 -18.56
C LEU A 227 -4.58 10.62 -19.14
N ALA A 228 -5.61 10.73 -18.31
CA ALA A 228 -7.00 10.89 -18.77
C ALA A 228 -7.16 12.16 -19.60
N ASP A 229 -6.57 13.27 -19.16
CA ASP A 229 -6.62 14.57 -19.84
C ASP A 229 -5.69 14.65 -21.08
N GLY A 230 -4.79 13.67 -21.26
CA GLY A 230 -3.83 13.66 -22.37
C GLY A 230 -2.71 14.68 -22.22
N GLU A 231 -2.47 15.18 -21.02
CA GLU A 231 -1.36 16.09 -20.71
C GLU A 231 0.01 15.39 -20.78
N VAL A 232 0.02 14.07 -20.51
CA VAL A 232 1.18 13.20 -20.65
C VAL A 232 0.87 11.99 -21.51
N ILE A 233 1.89 11.50 -22.22
CA ILE A 233 1.77 10.29 -23.03
C ILE A 233 2.08 9.02 -22.24
N MET A 234 2.92 9.13 -21.21
CA MET A 234 3.30 8.07 -20.28
C MET A 234 3.43 8.65 -18.87
N GLY A 235 3.11 7.87 -17.87
CA GLY A 235 3.30 8.30 -16.49
C GLY A 235 3.40 7.14 -15.51
N SER A 236 4.32 7.27 -14.53
CA SER A 236 4.46 6.31 -13.45
C SER A 236 3.38 6.54 -12.41
N THR A 237 2.82 5.46 -11.90
CA THR A 237 1.97 5.42 -10.70
C THR A 237 1.76 3.97 -10.27
N TYR A 238 0.93 3.74 -9.27
CA TYR A 238 0.63 2.42 -8.71
C TYR A 238 -0.33 1.64 -9.62
N ASN A 239 -0.07 0.36 -9.83
CA ASN A 239 -0.84 -0.49 -10.74
C ASN A 239 -2.35 -0.51 -10.44
N GLY A 240 -2.77 -0.46 -9.18
CA GLY A 240 -4.20 -0.40 -8.81
C GLY A 240 -4.88 0.89 -9.29
N ARG A 241 -4.17 2.01 -9.31
CA ARG A 241 -4.70 3.28 -9.83
C ARG A 241 -4.82 3.28 -11.36
N LEU A 242 -3.86 2.64 -12.03
CA LEU A 242 -3.95 2.42 -13.49
C LEU A 242 -5.08 1.44 -13.84
N PHE A 243 -5.26 0.39 -13.03
CA PHE A 243 -6.39 -0.52 -13.19
C PHE A 243 -7.72 0.23 -13.13
N ALA A 244 -7.93 1.06 -12.11
CA ALA A 244 -9.15 1.86 -11.99
C ALA A 244 -9.34 2.79 -13.19
N LEU A 245 -8.28 3.44 -13.68
CA LEU A 245 -8.32 4.31 -14.86
C LEU A 245 -8.73 3.54 -16.12
N ILE A 246 -8.19 2.34 -16.32
CA ILE A 246 -8.38 1.53 -17.53
C ILE A 246 -9.71 0.78 -17.49
N GLU A 247 -9.97 0.02 -16.42
CA GLU A 247 -11.08 -0.94 -16.38
C GLU A 247 -12.36 -0.33 -15.80
N GLU A 248 -12.26 0.54 -14.80
CA GLU A 248 -13.46 1.14 -14.17
C GLU A 248 -13.92 2.40 -14.90
N GLN A 249 -12.95 3.24 -15.35
CA GLN A 249 -13.27 4.49 -16.04
C GLN A 249 -13.22 4.36 -17.57
N GLY A 250 -12.77 3.22 -18.11
CA GLY A 250 -12.75 2.93 -19.54
C GLY A 250 -11.83 3.85 -20.37
N GLN A 251 -10.76 4.39 -19.75
CA GLN A 251 -9.85 5.30 -20.43
C GLN A 251 -8.95 4.55 -21.42
N ASN A 252 -8.61 5.21 -22.54
CA ASN A 252 -7.76 4.64 -23.59
C ASN A 252 -6.27 4.62 -23.19
N VAL A 253 -5.99 3.95 -22.09
CA VAL A 253 -4.67 3.81 -21.47
C VAL A 253 -4.25 2.35 -21.51
N GLY A 254 -2.96 2.09 -21.69
CA GLY A 254 -2.34 0.77 -21.52
C GLY A 254 -1.46 0.77 -20.27
N MET A 255 -1.25 -0.40 -19.70
CA MET A 255 -0.31 -0.59 -18.58
C MET A 255 0.96 -1.26 -19.11
N LEU A 256 2.11 -0.74 -18.72
CA LEU A 256 3.44 -1.27 -19.06
C LEU A 256 4.02 -2.00 -17.87
N TRP A 257 3.99 -3.32 -17.88
CA TRP A 257 4.48 -4.14 -16.78
C TRP A 257 6.01 -4.34 -16.77
N ASP A 258 6.68 -4.13 -17.91
CA ASP A 258 8.13 -4.23 -17.98
C ASP A 258 8.80 -3.19 -17.09
N GLY A 259 9.74 -3.65 -16.27
CA GLY A 259 10.43 -2.79 -15.30
C GLY A 259 9.57 -2.33 -14.12
N GLN A 260 8.42 -2.96 -13.88
CA GLN A 260 7.64 -2.68 -12.67
C GLN A 260 8.50 -2.91 -11.41
N VAL A 261 8.28 -2.10 -10.39
CA VAL A 261 8.94 -2.24 -9.09
C VAL A 261 7.94 -2.76 -8.08
N PHE A 262 8.18 -3.97 -7.55
CA PHE A 262 7.40 -4.54 -6.46
C PHE A 262 7.74 -3.89 -5.15
N ASP A 263 6.71 -3.56 -4.39
CA ASP A 263 6.81 -3.08 -3.03
C ASP A 263 5.69 -3.70 -2.18
N LEU A 264 5.86 -3.63 -0.88
CA LEU A 264 4.94 -4.16 0.12
C LEU A 264 4.29 -3.03 0.89
N ASP A 265 3.00 -3.21 1.14
CA ASP A 265 2.25 -2.41 2.06
C ASP A 265 1.60 -3.30 3.13
N GLY A 266 1.50 -2.78 4.34
CA GLY A 266 0.98 -3.55 5.45
C GLY A 266 0.82 -2.69 6.69
N TRP A 267 0.49 -3.32 7.78
CA TRP A 267 0.19 -2.64 9.02
C TRP A 267 1.32 -2.73 10.04
N ILE A 268 1.42 -1.69 10.84
CA ILE A 268 2.05 -1.71 12.15
C ILE A 268 1.00 -1.36 13.22
N ILE A 269 1.22 -1.80 14.44
CA ILE A 269 0.50 -1.34 15.62
C ILE A 269 1.44 -0.40 16.36
N PRO A 270 1.06 0.87 16.64
CA PRO A 270 1.91 1.79 17.37
C PRO A 270 2.27 1.28 18.77
N ALA A 271 3.52 1.48 19.16
CA ALA A 271 3.93 1.28 20.56
C ALA A 271 3.26 2.32 21.47
N GLY A 272 3.12 1.99 22.75
CA GLY A 272 2.56 2.91 23.75
C GLY A 272 1.03 3.00 23.82
N LEU A 273 0.31 2.11 23.14
CA LEU A 273 -1.13 1.96 23.32
C LEU A 273 -1.47 1.39 24.71
N SER A 274 -2.65 1.72 25.25
CA SER A 274 -3.19 1.02 26.41
C SER A 274 -3.42 -0.46 26.11
N ASP A 275 -3.42 -1.31 27.13
CA ASP A 275 -3.65 -2.76 26.94
C ASP A 275 -4.95 -3.06 26.22
N GLU A 276 -6.01 -2.29 26.46
CA GLU A 276 -7.31 -2.43 25.81
C GLU A 276 -7.23 -2.07 24.29
N ARG A 277 -6.61 -0.94 23.96
CA ARG A 277 -6.43 -0.52 22.56
C ARG A 277 -5.51 -1.48 21.82
N LYS A 278 -4.41 -1.93 22.47
CA LYS A 278 -3.51 -2.94 21.92
C LYS A 278 -4.24 -4.25 21.63
N ALA A 279 -5.06 -4.75 22.56
CA ALA A 279 -5.82 -5.98 22.36
C ALA A 279 -6.80 -5.87 21.20
N ARG A 280 -7.47 -4.72 21.06
CA ARG A 280 -8.39 -4.44 19.95
C ARG A 280 -7.66 -4.33 18.61
N ALA A 281 -6.51 -3.67 18.56
CA ALA A 281 -5.68 -3.59 17.36
C ALA A 281 -5.21 -4.98 16.90
N LEU A 282 -4.77 -5.83 17.85
CA LEU A 282 -4.39 -7.22 17.57
C LEU A 282 -5.57 -8.05 17.06
N ASP A 283 -6.76 -7.93 17.65
CA ASP A 283 -7.97 -8.62 17.18
C ASP A 283 -8.34 -8.18 15.76
N TYR A 284 -8.20 -6.88 15.46
CA TYR A 284 -8.44 -6.38 14.11
C TYR A 284 -7.44 -6.97 13.11
N VAL A 285 -6.13 -6.91 13.37
CA VAL A 285 -5.14 -7.43 12.41
C VAL A 285 -5.23 -8.95 12.28
N TYR A 286 -5.59 -9.67 13.34
CA TYR A 286 -5.90 -11.09 13.28
C TYR A 286 -7.06 -11.36 12.31
N PHE A 287 -8.15 -10.58 12.39
CA PHE A 287 -9.30 -10.69 11.50
C PHE A 287 -8.95 -10.29 10.05
N ALA A 288 -8.28 -9.14 9.88
CA ALA A 288 -8.00 -8.55 8.58
C ALA A 288 -6.97 -9.36 7.77
N THR A 289 -6.04 -10.04 8.47
CA THR A 289 -5.02 -10.89 7.85
C THR A 289 -5.48 -12.33 7.60
N ASP A 290 -6.72 -12.68 7.90
CA ASP A 290 -7.28 -13.98 7.51
C ASP A 290 -7.14 -14.20 6.00
N THR A 291 -6.87 -15.45 5.61
CA THR A 291 -6.64 -15.86 4.22
C THR A 291 -7.71 -15.33 3.26
N GLN A 292 -9.00 -15.46 3.63
CA GLN A 292 -10.10 -15.01 2.79
C GLN A 292 -10.19 -13.49 2.76
N ARG A 293 -9.94 -12.82 3.88
CA ARG A 293 -10.00 -11.35 3.96
C ARG A 293 -8.98 -10.68 3.06
N LEU A 294 -7.72 -11.14 3.06
CA LEU A 294 -6.70 -10.60 2.15
C LEU A 294 -7.07 -10.84 0.68
N ALA A 295 -7.63 -12.02 0.35
CA ALA A 295 -8.14 -12.27 -1.00
C ALA A 295 -9.35 -11.39 -1.37
N ASP A 296 -10.17 -11.03 -0.40
CA ASP A 296 -11.36 -10.19 -0.63
C ASP A 296 -10.98 -8.77 -1.05
N GLN A 297 -9.86 -8.20 -0.57
CA GLN A 297 -9.41 -6.88 -1.00
C GLN A 297 -9.12 -6.84 -2.51
N ALA A 298 -8.56 -7.92 -3.06
CA ALA A 298 -8.28 -8.03 -4.49
C ALA A 298 -9.54 -7.98 -5.39
N LYS A 299 -10.75 -8.06 -4.81
CA LYS A 299 -12.02 -7.85 -5.54
C LYS A 299 -12.31 -6.37 -5.84
N TYR A 300 -11.61 -5.46 -5.16
CA TYR A 300 -11.85 -4.02 -5.23
C TYR A 300 -10.68 -3.23 -5.77
N ILE A 301 -9.47 -3.80 -5.74
CA ILE A 301 -8.25 -3.15 -6.24
C ILE A 301 -7.27 -4.23 -6.72
N SER A 302 -6.51 -3.96 -7.78
CA SER A 302 -5.60 -4.95 -8.39
C SER A 302 -4.26 -5.06 -7.67
N TYR A 303 -4.28 -5.24 -6.35
CA TYR A 303 -3.10 -5.53 -5.54
C TYR A 303 -3.09 -7.00 -5.12
N GLY A 304 -1.91 -7.63 -5.17
CA GLY A 304 -1.77 -9.03 -4.79
C GLY A 304 -1.87 -9.20 -3.27
N PRO A 305 -2.65 -10.17 -2.76
CA PRO A 305 -2.66 -10.45 -1.33
C PRO A 305 -1.30 -10.96 -0.87
N ALA A 306 -0.87 -10.57 0.34
CA ALA A 306 0.45 -10.92 0.86
C ALA A 306 0.58 -12.40 1.30
N ARG A 307 -0.52 -13.11 1.54
CA ARG A 307 -0.48 -14.53 1.91
C ARG A 307 -0.42 -15.43 0.68
N LYS A 308 0.42 -16.47 0.74
CA LYS A 308 0.46 -17.54 -0.27
C LYS A 308 -0.89 -18.25 -0.37
N SER A 309 -1.55 -18.51 0.76
CA SER A 309 -2.87 -19.14 0.83
C SER A 309 -4.00 -18.29 0.24
N SER A 310 -3.85 -16.96 0.21
CA SER A 310 -4.85 -16.04 -0.35
C SER A 310 -4.79 -15.93 -1.88
N ALA A 311 -3.61 -16.09 -2.48
CA ALA A 311 -3.43 -15.90 -3.92
C ALA A 311 -4.37 -16.76 -4.79
N PRO A 312 -4.60 -18.06 -4.51
CA PRO A 312 -5.54 -18.88 -5.27
C PRO A 312 -7.01 -18.48 -5.11
N LEU A 313 -7.34 -17.67 -4.09
CA LEU A 313 -8.70 -17.21 -3.79
C LEU A 313 -9.03 -15.86 -4.45
N VAL A 314 -8.06 -15.23 -5.11
CA VAL A 314 -8.29 -14.03 -5.93
C VAL A 314 -9.31 -14.37 -7.01
N SER A 315 -10.40 -13.61 -7.03
CA SER A 315 -11.57 -13.91 -7.85
C SER A 315 -11.91 -12.74 -8.78
N LYS A 316 -13.18 -12.57 -9.10
CA LYS A 316 -13.64 -11.50 -9.97
C LYS A 316 -13.76 -10.16 -9.25
N HIS A 317 -13.55 -9.07 -9.99
CA HIS A 317 -13.86 -7.73 -9.52
C HIS A 317 -15.32 -7.63 -9.09
N ALA A 318 -15.56 -7.02 -7.91
CA ALA A 318 -16.86 -7.03 -7.24
C ALA A 318 -18.00 -6.41 -8.08
N THR A 319 -17.70 -5.39 -8.89
CA THR A 319 -18.69 -4.68 -9.71
C THR A 319 -18.56 -4.96 -11.21
N LEU A 320 -17.32 -5.09 -11.73
CA LEU A 320 -17.07 -5.29 -13.16
C LEU A 320 -17.24 -6.75 -13.59
N GLY A 321 -17.11 -7.69 -12.66
CA GLY A 321 -17.22 -9.12 -12.95
C GLY A 321 -16.06 -9.72 -13.77
N ILE A 322 -15.02 -8.94 -14.04
CA ILE A 322 -13.79 -9.41 -14.73
C ILE A 322 -12.89 -10.18 -13.77
N ASP A 323 -12.12 -11.13 -14.32
CA ASP A 323 -11.16 -11.88 -13.53
C ASP A 323 -10.00 -10.97 -13.10
N MET A 324 -9.67 -10.94 -11.80
CA MET A 324 -8.66 -10.04 -11.25
C MET A 324 -7.23 -10.56 -11.40
N ALA A 325 -7.03 -11.87 -11.47
CA ALA A 325 -5.69 -12.46 -11.54
C ALA A 325 -4.80 -11.87 -12.66
N PRO A 326 -5.27 -11.65 -13.91
CA PRO A 326 -4.45 -11.05 -14.97
C PRO A 326 -4.05 -9.58 -14.72
N HIS A 327 -4.73 -8.92 -13.79
CA HIS A 327 -4.45 -7.51 -13.44
C HIS A 327 -3.54 -7.37 -12.21
N MET A 328 -3.11 -8.51 -11.61
CA MET A 328 -2.21 -8.49 -10.47
C MET A 328 -0.76 -8.28 -10.90
N PRO A 329 0.03 -7.53 -10.13
CA PRO A 329 1.46 -7.37 -10.42
C PRO A 329 2.20 -8.71 -10.34
N THR A 330 1.70 -9.64 -9.53
CA THR A 330 2.25 -10.98 -9.30
C THR A 330 1.85 -12.02 -10.37
N ASP A 331 0.98 -11.68 -11.33
CA ASP A 331 0.69 -12.59 -12.45
C ASP A 331 1.98 -12.93 -13.22
N PRO A 332 2.24 -14.21 -13.54
CA PRO A 332 3.49 -14.61 -14.22
C PRO A 332 3.74 -13.90 -15.56
N ASN A 333 2.69 -13.42 -16.25
CA ASN A 333 2.86 -12.66 -17.48
C ASN A 333 3.30 -11.22 -17.22
N ASN A 334 2.88 -10.64 -16.10
CA ASN A 334 3.20 -9.29 -15.68
C ASN A 334 4.58 -9.23 -14.99
N ALA A 335 4.94 -10.27 -14.25
CA ALA A 335 6.15 -10.30 -13.40
C ALA A 335 7.45 -10.68 -14.14
N LYS A 336 7.46 -10.74 -15.48
CA LYS A 336 8.65 -11.22 -16.26
C LYS A 336 9.90 -10.39 -16.04
N ASN A 337 9.76 -9.06 -15.93
CA ASN A 337 10.86 -8.14 -15.69
C ASN A 337 10.52 -7.21 -14.53
N THR A 338 10.51 -7.76 -13.33
CA THR A 338 10.21 -7.05 -12.09
C THR A 338 11.48 -6.73 -11.33
N LEU A 339 11.65 -5.49 -10.88
CA LEU A 339 12.63 -5.13 -9.86
C LEU A 339 11.97 -5.31 -8.49
N LEU A 340 12.66 -5.98 -7.57
CA LEU A 340 12.24 -6.03 -6.17
C LEU A 340 12.75 -4.78 -5.47
N TYR A 341 11.87 -4.06 -4.80
CA TYR A 341 12.24 -2.94 -3.96
C TYR A 341 13.14 -3.41 -2.82
N ASN A 342 14.24 -2.71 -2.60
CA ASN A 342 15.16 -3.03 -1.52
C ASN A 342 14.86 -2.16 -0.29
N TYR A 343 14.11 -2.72 0.65
CA TYR A 343 13.65 -2.02 1.86
C TYR A 343 14.80 -1.52 2.72
N SER A 344 15.82 -2.38 2.92
CA SER A 344 17.00 -2.04 3.74
C SER A 344 17.80 -0.91 3.09
N PHE A 345 18.02 -0.97 1.77
CA PHE A 345 18.69 0.11 1.05
C PHE A 345 17.96 1.45 1.25
N TRP A 346 16.65 1.49 1.02
CA TRP A 346 15.92 2.73 1.16
C TRP A 346 15.69 3.17 2.62
N ALA A 347 15.71 2.25 3.57
CA ALA A 347 15.74 2.61 5.00
C ALA A 347 17.02 3.38 5.36
N ASP A 348 18.17 2.93 4.81
CA ASP A 348 19.49 3.50 5.13
C ASP A 348 19.83 4.77 4.32
N TYR A 349 19.50 4.81 3.02
CA TYR A 349 20.00 5.83 2.08
C TYR A 349 18.98 6.90 1.71
N ARG A 350 17.70 6.74 2.09
CA ARG A 350 16.60 7.60 1.62
C ARG A 350 16.85 9.08 1.87
N ASP A 351 17.20 9.46 3.09
CA ASP A 351 17.28 10.86 3.47
C ASP A 351 18.39 11.61 2.71
N ASP A 352 19.55 10.94 2.48
CA ASP A 352 20.66 11.50 1.72
C ASP A 352 20.32 11.64 0.22
N ILE A 353 19.76 10.57 -0.36
CA ILE A 353 19.40 10.57 -1.79
C ILE A 353 18.22 11.53 -2.05
N ASP A 354 17.23 11.63 -1.16
CA ASP A 354 16.15 12.62 -1.25
C ASP A 354 16.70 14.06 -1.27
N ALA A 355 17.64 14.39 -0.38
CA ALA A 355 18.26 15.70 -0.36
C ALA A 355 18.99 16.02 -1.67
N LYS A 356 19.75 15.05 -2.22
CA LYS A 356 20.43 15.17 -3.52
C LYS A 356 19.43 15.34 -4.67
N PHE A 357 18.33 14.57 -4.63
CA PHE A 357 17.27 14.64 -5.64
C PHE A 357 16.56 16.01 -5.64
N GLN A 358 16.20 16.54 -4.48
CA GLN A 358 15.60 17.89 -4.38
C GLN A 358 16.56 18.96 -4.88
N ALA A 359 17.84 18.86 -4.53
CA ALA A 359 18.86 19.78 -5.03
C ALA A 359 19.05 19.68 -6.56
N TRP A 360 18.94 18.48 -7.13
CA TRP A 360 18.97 18.23 -8.57
C TRP A 360 17.72 18.80 -9.27
N LEU A 361 16.52 18.60 -8.71
CA LEU A 361 15.28 19.16 -9.25
C LEU A 361 15.29 20.69 -9.34
N ALA A 362 15.93 21.35 -8.38
CA ALA A 362 15.98 22.82 -8.29
C ALA A 362 16.91 23.48 -9.36
N LYS A 363 17.75 22.71 -10.04
CA LYS A 363 18.64 23.17 -11.13
C LYS A 363 17.91 23.16 -12.47
#